data_74fc642d0dfa08a6393a4e940eafad2d
#
_entry.id   74fc642d0dfa08a6393a4e940eafad2d
#
_cell.length_a   1.000
_cell.length_b   1.000
_cell.length_c   1.000
_cell.angle_alpha   90.00
_cell.angle_beta   90.00
_cell.angle_gamma   90.00
#
_symmetry.space_group_name_H-M   'P 1'
#
loop_
_entity.id
_entity.type
_entity.pdbx_description
1 polymer ?
#
loop_
_entity_poly.entity_id
_entity_poly.type
_entity_poly.pdbx_seq_one_letter_code
_entity_poly.pdbx_strand_id
1 'polypeptide(L)'
;MNTAAKPQYPFSEAPPLGTFKEIADGVHWLRMPLPFRLDHINLWLLEESDGWTIVDTGLATEDTTELWLKLSPIVSSKKPVKRLIATHMHPDHIGLAAWLCRHSGAEFWMSRSEYMHCRILLADSNREAPEEAISFYRAAGFSDEQLGYYRAKFGSFGSMVRGMPATYHRLQHGDSFIIGGRRWQMVMGEGHSPEHACLH
;
A
#
# COMPACT_ATOMS: atom_id res chain seq x y z
N MET A 1 26.80 -8.90 27.91
CA MET A 1 25.36 -8.73 27.64
C MET A 1 25.23 -7.68 26.56
N ASN A 2 24.79 -8.06 25.38
CA ASN A 2 24.65 -7.13 24.25
C ASN A 2 23.34 -6.36 24.44
N THR A 3 23.39 -5.17 25.02
CA THR A 3 22.25 -4.28 25.13
C THR A 3 21.94 -3.73 23.75
N ALA A 4 21.03 -4.38 23.01
CA ALA A 4 20.52 -3.83 21.78
C ALA A 4 20.08 -2.38 22.01
N ALA A 5 20.61 -1.44 21.23
CA ALA A 5 20.24 -0.04 21.33
C ALA A 5 18.71 0.09 21.13
N LYS A 6 18.05 0.80 22.03
CA LYS A 6 16.60 1.04 21.90
C LYS A 6 16.35 1.92 20.67
N PRO A 7 15.27 1.66 19.89
CA PRO A 7 14.88 2.53 18.81
C PRO A 7 14.73 3.99 19.30
N GLN A 8 15.25 4.93 18.52
CA GLN A 8 15.04 6.34 18.77
C GLN A 8 13.90 6.83 17.88
N TYR A 9 13.00 7.62 18.46
CA TYR A 9 11.86 8.22 17.77
C TYR A 9 12.13 9.73 17.62
N PRO A 10 12.64 10.18 16.45
CA PRO A 10 13.06 11.58 16.29
C PRO A 10 11.88 12.57 16.28
N PHE A 11 10.66 12.09 16.08
CA PHE A 11 9.45 12.90 16.04
C PHE A 11 8.55 12.55 17.22
N SER A 12 8.24 13.55 18.04
CA SER A 12 7.34 13.42 19.21
C SER A 12 5.88 13.24 18.80
N GLU A 13 5.51 13.79 17.64
CA GLU A 13 4.13 13.81 17.15
C GLU A 13 4.05 13.37 15.69
N ALA A 14 3.07 12.51 15.42
CA ALA A 14 2.70 12.11 14.07
C ALA A 14 1.88 13.23 13.38
N PRO A 15 1.90 13.33 12.03
CA PRO A 15 1.00 14.23 11.33
C PRO A 15 -0.47 13.82 11.58
N PRO A 16 -1.40 14.79 11.70
CA PRO A 16 -2.82 14.50 11.69
C PRO A 16 -3.24 13.72 10.43
N LEU A 17 -4.32 12.95 10.52
CA LEU A 17 -4.85 12.19 9.37
C LEU A 17 -5.13 13.12 8.18
N GLY A 18 -4.73 12.69 6.98
CA GLY A 18 -4.89 13.48 5.76
C GLY A 18 -4.00 14.71 5.66
N THR A 19 -2.96 14.79 6.51
CA THR A 19 -1.90 15.81 6.38
C THR A 19 -0.54 15.14 6.25
N PHE A 20 0.46 15.88 5.76
CA PHE A 20 1.81 15.38 5.66
C PHE A 20 2.81 16.28 6.38
N LYS A 21 3.91 15.69 6.84
CA LYS A 21 5.00 16.34 7.55
C LYS A 21 6.32 15.93 6.90
N GLU A 22 7.11 16.92 6.54
CA GLU A 22 8.48 16.65 6.09
C GLU A 22 9.33 16.09 7.23
N ILE A 23 9.96 14.93 6.99
CA ILE A 23 10.77 14.22 7.98
C ILE A 23 12.25 14.16 7.60
N ALA A 24 12.54 14.32 6.32
CA ALA A 24 13.85 14.53 5.75
C ALA A 24 13.65 15.34 4.46
N ASP A 25 14.69 15.99 3.98
CA ASP A 25 14.63 16.82 2.77
C ASP A 25 13.95 16.09 1.61
N GLY A 26 12.78 16.59 1.17
CA GLY A 26 11.95 15.99 0.13
C GLY A 26 11.25 14.67 0.50
N VAL A 27 11.30 14.22 1.77
CA VAL A 27 10.59 13.02 2.23
C VAL A 27 9.50 13.41 3.21
N HIS A 28 8.26 13.18 2.85
CA HIS A 28 7.10 13.58 3.65
C HIS A 28 6.33 12.36 4.15
N TRP A 29 6.07 12.34 5.44
CA TRP A 29 5.23 11.35 6.10
C TRP A 29 3.78 11.79 6.06
N LEU A 30 2.92 10.96 5.49
CA LEU A 30 1.48 11.12 5.39
C LEU A 30 0.79 10.03 6.21
N ARG A 31 -0.33 10.35 6.85
CA ARG A 31 -1.18 9.36 7.53
C ARG A 31 -2.57 9.34 6.95
N MET A 32 -3.10 8.12 6.73
CA MET A 32 -4.48 7.88 6.29
C MET A 32 -5.22 7.01 7.31
N PRO A 33 -6.55 7.15 7.45
CA PRO A 33 -7.33 6.39 8.42
C PRO A 33 -7.51 4.94 8.01
N LEU A 34 -7.63 4.06 9.02
CA LEU A 34 -8.08 2.69 8.87
C LEU A 34 -9.25 2.42 9.82
N PRO A 35 -10.28 1.67 9.39
CA PRO A 35 -11.44 1.31 10.22
C PRO A 35 -11.16 0.06 11.07
N PHE A 36 -9.96 -0.08 11.63
CA PHE A 36 -9.51 -1.25 12.37
C PHE A 36 -8.96 -0.85 13.75
N ARG A 37 -8.50 -1.84 14.52
CA ARG A 37 -7.80 -1.59 15.77
C ARG A 37 -6.52 -0.74 15.57
N LEU A 38 -5.76 -1.01 14.51
CA LEU A 38 -4.77 -0.09 13.97
C LEU A 38 -5.54 0.96 13.17
N ASP A 39 -5.65 2.15 13.71
CA ASP A 39 -6.53 3.21 13.21
C ASP A 39 -5.95 4.05 12.05
N HIS A 40 -4.74 3.75 11.64
CA HIS A 40 -4.05 4.48 10.57
C HIS A 40 -3.04 3.64 9.82
N ILE A 41 -2.69 4.11 8.61
CA ILE A 41 -1.57 3.65 7.81
C ILE A 41 -0.64 4.82 7.49
N ASN A 42 0.67 4.58 7.47
CA ASN A 42 1.68 5.54 7.08
C ASN A 42 1.99 5.40 5.60
N LEU A 43 1.91 6.50 4.88
CA LEU A 43 2.21 6.61 3.46
C LEU A 43 3.32 7.66 3.28
N TRP A 44 3.91 7.70 2.09
CA TRP A 44 5.01 8.63 1.84
C TRP A 44 4.82 9.39 0.55
N LEU A 45 5.19 10.69 0.58
CA LEU A 45 5.31 11.53 -0.58
C LEU A 45 6.79 11.89 -0.73
N LEU A 46 7.37 11.55 -1.87
CA LEU A 46 8.75 11.86 -2.19
C LEU A 46 8.78 12.98 -3.23
N GLU A 47 9.40 14.11 -2.88
CA GLU A 47 9.46 15.27 -3.77
C GLU A 47 10.57 15.10 -4.80
N GLU A 48 10.23 15.36 -6.06
CA GLU A 48 11.16 15.40 -7.19
C GLU A 48 11.29 16.86 -7.71
N SER A 49 12.33 17.15 -8.48
CA SER A 49 12.49 18.49 -9.09
C SER A 49 11.30 18.90 -9.95
N ASP A 50 10.67 17.92 -10.60
CA ASP A 50 9.62 18.11 -11.61
C ASP A 50 8.34 17.28 -11.32
N GLY A 51 8.18 16.74 -10.12
CA GLY A 51 7.01 15.94 -9.77
C GLY A 51 7.01 15.39 -8.35
N TRP A 52 6.12 14.45 -8.13
CA TRP A 52 5.99 13.68 -6.89
C TRP A 52 5.97 12.18 -7.16
N THR A 53 6.60 11.43 -6.29
CA THR A 53 6.38 9.98 -6.16
C THR A 53 5.56 9.73 -4.90
N ILE A 54 4.43 9.02 -5.05
CA ILE A 54 3.61 8.54 -3.94
C ILE A 54 4.02 7.10 -3.63
N VAL A 55 4.20 6.77 -2.35
CA VAL A 55 4.42 5.38 -1.91
C VAL A 55 3.24 4.96 -1.05
N ASP A 56 2.50 3.97 -1.55
CA ASP A 56 1.24 3.44 -1.05
C ASP A 56 0.06 4.42 -1.10
N THR A 57 -1.18 3.91 -0.96
CA THR A 57 -2.38 4.67 -1.32
C THR A 57 -3.44 4.75 -0.23
N GLY A 58 -3.34 3.90 0.79
CA GLY A 58 -4.40 3.74 1.78
C GLY A 58 -5.52 2.80 1.33
N LEU A 59 -6.41 2.49 2.25
CA LEU A 59 -7.57 1.64 2.05
C LEU A 59 -8.63 2.35 1.18
N ALA A 60 -9.38 1.61 0.37
CA ALA A 60 -10.43 2.16 -0.50
C ALA A 60 -11.71 2.52 0.28
N THR A 61 -11.62 3.48 1.17
CA THR A 61 -12.77 4.06 1.89
C THR A 61 -13.15 5.43 1.32
N GLU A 62 -14.33 5.90 1.67
CA GLU A 62 -14.76 7.27 1.34
C GLU A 62 -13.88 8.29 2.03
N ASP A 63 -13.60 8.11 3.33
CA ASP A 63 -12.73 9.00 4.12
C ASP A 63 -11.35 9.16 3.48
N THR A 64 -10.71 8.04 3.13
CA THR A 64 -9.37 8.07 2.48
C THR A 64 -9.45 8.77 1.12
N THR A 65 -10.52 8.54 0.35
CA THR A 65 -10.73 9.19 -0.95
C THR A 65 -10.89 10.71 -0.80
N GLU A 66 -11.71 11.15 0.15
CA GLU A 66 -11.89 12.58 0.45
C GLU A 66 -10.61 13.27 0.88
N LEU A 67 -9.80 12.58 1.72
CA LEU A 67 -8.52 13.13 2.15
C LEU A 67 -7.56 13.27 0.96
N TRP A 68 -7.50 12.30 0.06
CA TRP A 68 -6.72 12.43 -1.18
C TRP A 68 -7.21 13.57 -2.07
N LEU A 69 -8.52 13.77 -2.18
CA LEU A 69 -9.09 14.90 -2.94
C LEU A 69 -8.70 16.25 -2.33
N LYS A 70 -8.63 16.36 -1.00
CA LYS A 70 -8.16 17.56 -0.30
C LYS A 70 -6.66 17.78 -0.46
N LEU A 71 -5.85 16.71 -0.50
CA LEU A 71 -4.39 16.77 -0.68
C LEU A 71 -3.99 17.01 -2.13
N SER A 72 -4.74 16.51 -3.08
CA SER A 72 -4.42 16.55 -4.52
C SER A 72 -4.10 17.97 -5.02
N PRO A 73 -4.88 19.02 -4.70
CA PRO A 73 -4.54 20.39 -5.10
C PRO A 73 -3.23 20.89 -4.49
N ILE A 74 -2.90 20.46 -3.27
CA ILE A 74 -1.68 20.89 -2.57
C ILE A 74 -0.47 20.19 -3.19
N VAL A 75 -0.57 18.87 -3.38
CA VAL A 75 0.51 18.06 -3.93
C VAL A 75 0.75 18.40 -5.42
N SER A 76 -0.31 18.55 -6.21
CA SER A 76 -0.19 18.79 -7.66
C SER A 76 -0.13 20.26 -8.08
N SER A 77 -0.31 21.22 -7.14
CA SER A 77 -0.37 22.65 -7.47
C SER A 77 0.88 23.20 -8.17
N LYS A 78 2.03 22.64 -7.88
CA LYS A 78 3.32 23.06 -8.44
C LYS A 78 3.95 22.02 -9.36
N LYS A 79 3.65 20.74 -9.17
CA LYS A 79 4.32 19.61 -9.82
C LYS A 79 3.35 18.43 -9.93
N PRO A 80 3.32 17.69 -11.05
CA PRO A 80 2.44 16.52 -11.20
C PRO A 80 2.88 15.35 -10.32
N VAL A 81 1.96 14.45 -10.01
CA VAL A 81 2.32 13.11 -9.50
C VAL A 81 2.75 12.27 -10.69
N LYS A 82 4.02 11.88 -10.72
CA LYS A 82 4.63 11.12 -11.83
C LYS A 82 4.53 9.62 -11.61
N ARG A 83 4.71 9.20 -10.36
CA ARG A 83 4.88 7.80 -10.00
C ARG A 83 4.08 7.46 -8.75
N LEU A 84 3.48 6.28 -8.78
CA LEU A 84 2.87 5.64 -7.63
C LEU A 84 3.53 4.29 -7.44
N ILE A 85 4.21 4.10 -6.33
CA ILE A 85 4.84 2.84 -5.93
C ILE A 85 3.92 2.18 -4.90
N ALA A 86 3.50 0.94 -5.14
CA ALA A 86 2.88 0.11 -4.12
C ALA A 86 3.90 -0.86 -3.55
N THR A 87 4.05 -0.84 -2.22
CA THR A 87 5.02 -1.68 -1.54
C THR A 87 4.63 -3.15 -1.60
N HIS A 88 3.34 -3.46 -1.42
CA HIS A 88 2.82 -4.82 -1.44
C HIS A 88 1.29 -4.85 -1.61
N MET A 89 0.71 -6.06 -1.65
CA MET A 89 -0.67 -6.34 -2.06
C MET A 89 -1.75 -6.00 -1.01
N HIS A 90 -1.42 -5.70 0.22
CA HIS A 90 -2.44 -5.49 1.24
C HIS A 90 -3.34 -4.28 0.93
N PRO A 91 -4.66 -4.36 1.20
CA PRO A 91 -5.61 -3.35 0.78
C PRO A 91 -5.33 -1.93 1.30
N ASP A 92 -4.76 -1.81 2.49
CA ASP A 92 -4.37 -0.53 3.10
C ASP A 92 -3.15 0.12 2.42
N HIS A 93 -2.47 -0.60 1.54
CA HIS A 93 -1.37 -0.10 0.71
C HIS A 93 -1.79 0.17 -0.73
N ILE A 94 -2.64 -0.70 -1.32
CA ILE A 94 -3.00 -0.61 -2.74
C ILE A 94 -4.47 -0.21 -3.00
N GLY A 95 -5.25 0.02 -1.96
CA GLY A 95 -6.70 0.18 -2.06
C GLY A 95 -7.17 1.20 -3.09
N LEU A 96 -6.48 2.32 -3.20
CA LEU A 96 -6.81 3.40 -4.14
C LEU A 96 -5.84 3.50 -5.33
N ALA A 97 -4.98 2.50 -5.59
CA ALA A 97 -3.95 2.59 -6.64
C ALA A 97 -4.53 2.92 -8.03
N ALA A 98 -5.53 2.18 -8.49
CA ALA A 98 -6.14 2.46 -9.80
C ALA A 98 -6.85 3.82 -9.85
N TRP A 99 -7.47 4.22 -8.74
CA TRP A 99 -8.14 5.52 -8.65
C TRP A 99 -7.14 6.67 -8.71
N LEU A 100 -6.06 6.62 -7.91
CA LEU A 100 -5.00 7.64 -7.90
C LEU A 100 -4.29 7.74 -9.25
N CYS A 101 -3.95 6.61 -9.88
CA CYS A 101 -3.33 6.64 -11.21
C CYS A 101 -4.23 7.31 -12.25
N ARG A 102 -5.53 7.01 -12.26
CA ARG A 102 -6.48 7.67 -13.17
C ARG A 102 -6.64 9.16 -12.87
N HIS A 103 -6.64 9.52 -11.59
CA HIS A 103 -6.84 10.91 -11.15
C HIS A 103 -5.63 11.79 -11.44
N SER A 104 -4.42 11.26 -11.28
CA SER A 104 -3.15 12.01 -11.41
C SER A 104 -2.43 11.80 -12.73
N GLY A 105 -2.73 10.74 -13.47
CA GLY A 105 -1.95 10.32 -14.64
C GLY A 105 -0.63 9.62 -14.29
N ALA A 106 -0.40 9.29 -13.01
CA ALA A 106 0.83 8.69 -12.54
C ALA A 106 1.05 7.28 -13.10
N GLU A 107 2.31 6.94 -13.36
CA GLU A 107 2.73 5.58 -13.65
C GLU A 107 2.65 4.71 -12.40
N PHE A 108 2.20 3.47 -12.54
CA PHE A 108 2.10 2.52 -11.44
C PHE A 108 3.31 1.58 -11.40
N TRP A 109 3.91 1.42 -10.22
CA TRP A 109 5.11 0.62 -9.97
C TRP A 109 4.86 -0.37 -8.84
N MET A 110 5.16 -1.65 -9.07
CA MET A 110 4.96 -2.73 -8.09
C MET A 110 5.82 -3.94 -8.44
N SER A 111 6.12 -4.81 -7.47
CA SER A 111 6.75 -6.10 -7.76
C SER A 111 5.78 -7.03 -8.51
N ARG A 112 6.32 -8.05 -9.20
CA ARG A 112 5.51 -8.94 -10.04
C ARG A 112 4.55 -9.79 -9.20
N SER A 113 5.07 -10.42 -8.16
CA SER A 113 4.26 -11.34 -7.35
C SER A 113 3.13 -10.61 -6.64
N GLU A 114 3.38 -9.42 -6.12
CA GLU A 114 2.36 -8.59 -5.48
C GLU A 114 1.27 -8.17 -6.49
N TYR A 115 1.67 -7.68 -7.66
CA TYR A 115 0.72 -7.31 -8.71
C TYR A 115 -0.17 -8.49 -9.14
N MET A 116 0.43 -9.66 -9.38
CA MET A 116 -0.31 -10.85 -9.78
C MET A 116 -1.24 -11.36 -8.69
N HIS A 117 -0.83 -11.34 -7.42
CA HIS A 117 -1.70 -11.66 -6.28
C HIS A 117 -2.91 -10.73 -6.22
N CYS A 118 -2.71 -9.42 -6.34
CA CYS A 118 -3.83 -8.48 -6.40
C CYS A 118 -4.81 -8.81 -7.53
N ARG A 119 -4.30 -9.14 -8.72
CA ARG A 119 -5.14 -9.50 -9.87
C ARG A 119 -5.95 -10.77 -9.61
N ILE A 120 -5.34 -11.79 -9.00
CA ILE A 120 -6.01 -13.04 -8.63
C ILE A 120 -7.09 -12.78 -7.57
N LEU A 121 -6.75 -12.09 -6.48
CA LEU A 121 -7.68 -11.79 -5.40
C LEU A 121 -8.87 -10.93 -5.86
N LEU A 122 -8.64 -10.00 -6.78
CA LEU A 122 -9.72 -9.23 -7.41
C LEU A 122 -10.60 -10.09 -8.31
N ALA A 123 -10.03 -11.05 -9.04
CA ALA A 123 -10.79 -12.00 -9.87
C ALA A 123 -11.64 -12.95 -9.02
N ASP A 124 -11.21 -13.26 -7.81
CA ASP A 124 -11.94 -14.06 -6.84
C ASP A 124 -12.93 -13.25 -5.99
N SER A 125 -13.05 -11.95 -6.20
CA SER A 125 -13.99 -11.10 -5.48
C SER A 125 -15.44 -11.55 -5.71
N ASN A 126 -16.21 -11.62 -4.61
CA ASN A 126 -17.59 -12.08 -4.58
C ASN A 126 -17.78 -13.57 -4.95
N ARG A 127 -16.73 -14.37 -4.98
CA ARG A 127 -16.83 -15.83 -5.15
C ARG A 127 -17.00 -16.51 -3.80
N GLU A 128 -17.63 -17.68 -3.83
CA GLU A 128 -17.71 -18.55 -2.66
C GLU A 128 -16.37 -19.22 -2.37
N ALA A 129 -16.11 -19.51 -1.09
CA ALA A 129 -14.92 -20.24 -0.70
C ALA A 129 -14.93 -21.66 -1.31
N PRO A 130 -13.86 -22.10 -1.99
CA PRO A 130 -13.81 -23.41 -2.59
C PRO A 130 -13.82 -24.51 -1.51
N GLU A 131 -14.50 -25.61 -1.77
CA GLU A 131 -14.64 -26.72 -0.82
C GLU A 131 -13.28 -27.37 -0.46
N GLU A 132 -12.31 -27.31 -1.36
CA GLU A 132 -10.93 -27.74 -1.12
C GLU A 132 -10.28 -26.93 -0.01
N ALA A 133 -10.48 -25.60 0.02
CA ALA A 133 -9.98 -24.74 1.07
C ALA A 133 -10.69 -25.01 2.42
N ILE A 134 -12.01 -25.23 2.38
CA ILE A 134 -12.79 -25.61 3.57
C ILE A 134 -12.29 -26.94 4.14
N SER A 135 -12.07 -27.92 3.29
CA SER A 135 -11.54 -29.24 3.68
C SER A 135 -10.14 -29.13 4.27
N PHE A 136 -9.29 -28.32 3.68
CA PHE A 136 -7.94 -28.05 4.18
C PHE A 136 -7.97 -27.43 5.58
N TYR A 137 -8.73 -26.36 5.80
CA TYR A 137 -8.80 -25.71 7.10
C TYR A 137 -9.47 -26.58 8.16
N ARG A 138 -10.46 -27.39 7.77
CA ARG A 138 -11.05 -28.39 8.68
C ARG A 138 -10.02 -29.43 9.12
N ALA A 139 -9.21 -29.94 8.21
CA ALA A 139 -8.12 -30.87 8.52
C ALA A 139 -7.02 -30.20 9.36
N ALA A 140 -6.82 -28.89 9.24
CA ALA A 140 -5.93 -28.10 10.08
C ALA A 140 -6.50 -27.79 11.48
N GLY A 141 -7.72 -28.25 11.81
CA GLY A 141 -8.34 -28.12 13.12
C GLY A 141 -9.24 -26.90 13.30
N PHE A 142 -9.65 -26.24 12.25
CA PHE A 142 -10.62 -25.14 12.34
C PHE A 142 -11.99 -25.68 12.78
N SER A 143 -12.62 -24.98 13.74
CA SER A 143 -14.01 -25.23 14.14
C SER A 143 -14.98 -24.78 13.05
N ASP A 144 -16.24 -25.24 13.14
CA ASP A 144 -17.29 -24.80 12.20
C ASP A 144 -17.53 -23.28 12.24
N GLU A 145 -17.38 -22.65 13.42
CA GLU A 145 -17.45 -21.19 13.56
C GLU A 145 -16.32 -20.49 12.77
N GLN A 146 -15.09 -20.98 12.91
CA GLN A 146 -13.93 -20.46 12.17
C GLN A 146 -14.06 -20.66 10.66
N LEU A 147 -14.60 -21.81 10.24
CA LEU A 147 -14.90 -22.07 8.82
C LEU A 147 -16.03 -21.17 8.31
N GLY A 148 -17.04 -20.89 9.13
CA GLY A 148 -18.09 -19.91 8.82
C GLY A 148 -17.53 -18.49 8.62
N TYR A 149 -16.62 -18.08 9.49
CA TYR A 149 -15.91 -16.80 9.33
C TYR A 149 -15.07 -16.76 8.06
N TYR A 150 -14.32 -17.83 7.75
CA TYR A 150 -13.54 -17.93 6.53
C TYR A 150 -14.42 -17.81 5.28
N ARG A 151 -15.55 -18.54 5.23
CA ARG A 151 -16.52 -18.43 4.13
C ARG A 151 -17.03 -17.00 3.94
N ALA A 152 -17.38 -16.33 5.03
CA ALA A 152 -17.89 -14.96 5.00
C ALA A 152 -16.84 -13.92 4.55
N LYS A 153 -15.55 -14.21 4.74
CA LYS A 153 -14.44 -13.33 4.37
C LYS A 153 -13.83 -13.64 3.00
N PHE A 154 -14.03 -14.85 2.49
CA PHE A 154 -13.51 -15.21 1.17
C PHE A 154 -14.11 -14.29 0.09
N GLY A 155 -13.30 -13.89 -0.85
CA GLY A 155 -13.72 -12.99 -1.93
C GLY A 155 -14.02 -11.53 -1.51
N SER A 156 -13.69 -11.12 -0.27
CA SER A 156 -13.93 -9.75 0.21
C SER A 156 -12.86 -8.74 -0.24
N PHE A 157 -11.79 -9.17 -0.88
CA PHE A 157 -10.68 -8.30 -1.27
C PHE A 157 -11.13 -7.10 -2.13
N GLY A 158 -12.02 -7.34 -3.10
CA GLY A 158 -12.53 -6.30 -4.00
C GLY A 158 -13.39 -5.23 -3.31
N SER A 159 -13.90 -5.49 -2.10
CA SER A 159 -14.61 -4.46 -1.32
C SER A 159 -13.66 -3.43 -0.67
N MET A 160 -12.38 -3.77 -0.56
CA MET A 160 -11.34 -2.95 0.07
C MET A 160 -10.36 -2.32 -0.92
N VAL A 161 -10.47 -2.67 -2.22
CA VAL A 161 -9.58 -2.21 -3.29
C VAL A 161 -10.40 -1.74 -4.49
N ARG A 162 -10.28 -0.49 -4.90
CA ARG A 162 -10.97 0.07 -6.08
C ARG A 162 -10.29 -0.32 -7.40
N GLY A 163 -9.97 -1.60 -7.55
CA GLY A 163 -9.31 -2.15 -8.74
C GLY A 163 -7.81 -1.90 -8.80
N MET A 164 -7.18 -2.49 -9.79
CA MET A 164 -5.76 -2.34 -10.07
C MET A 164 -5.54 -1.60 -11.38
N PRO A 165 -4.45 -0.82 -11.53
CA PRO A 165 -4.02 -0.32 -12.82
C PRO A 165 -3.83 -1.48 -13.81
N ALA A 166 -4.21 -1.27 -15.09
CA ALA A 166 -4.13 -2.32 -16.12
C ALA A 166 -2.68 -2.69 -16.47
N THR A 167 -1.77 -1.73 -16.32
CA THR A 167 -0.34 -1.87 -16.59
C THR A 167 0.46 -1.44 -15.38
N TYR A 168 1.69 -1.94 -15.26
CA TYR A 168 2.61 -1.55 -14.20
C TYR A 168 4.06 -1.63 -14.67
N HIS A 169 4.92 -0.83 -14.06
CA HIS A 169 6.35 -0.96 -14.11
C HIS A 169 6.81 -1.94 -13.04
N ARG A 170 7.55 -2.97 -13.44
CA ARG A 170 8.02 -3.98 -12.51
C ARG A 170 9.16 -3.45 -11.64
N LEU A 171 9.02 -3.59 -10.33
CA LEU A 171 10.10 -3.45 -9.35
C LEU A 171 10.76 -4.80 -9.09
N GLN A 172 12.08 -4.80 -8.95
CA GLN A 172 12.89 -5.98 -8.63
C GLN A 172 13.91 -5.66 -7.55
N HIS A 173 14.35 -6.69 -6.83
CA HIS A 173 15.46 -6.54 -5.88
C HIS A 173 16.71 -6.03 -6.60
N GLY A 174 17.35 -5.03 -6.02
CA GLY A 174 18.55 -4.40 -6.59
C GLY A 174 18.30 -3.28 -7.60
N ASP A 175 17.06 -3.09 -8.08
CA ASP A 175 16.74 -1.92 -8.89
C ASP A 175 17.12 -0.64 -8.17
N SER A 176 17.63 0.33 -8.89
CA SER A 176 17.90 1.64 -8.32
C SER A 176 17.46 2.76 -9.25
N PHE A 177 16.93 3.81 -8.67
CA PHE A 177 16.44 4.99 -9.39
C PHE A 177 16.65 6.26 -8.56
N ILE A 178 16.58 7.40 -9.22
CA ILE A 178 16.72 8.70 -8.58
C ILE A 178 15.33 9.26 -8.31
N ILE A 179 15.06 9.63 -7.05
CA ILE A 179 13.89 10.41 -6.62
C ILE A 179 14.40 11.56 -5.77
N GLY A 180 14.03 12.79 -6.11
CA GLY A 180 14.44 13.98 -5.36
C GLY A 180 15.96 14.19 -5.31
N GLY A 181 16.69 13.79 -6.36
CA GLY A 181 18.16 13.87 -6.41
C GLY A 181 18.88 12.79 -5.60
N ARG A 182 18.16 11.90 -4.89
CA ARG A 182 18.70 10.80 -4.11
C ARG A 182 18.60 9.49 -4.86
N ARG A 183 19.60 8.65 -4.68
CA ARG A 183 19.55 7.27 -5.15
C ARG A 183 18.79 6.42 -4.16
N TRP A 184 17.74 5.78 -4.63
CA TRP A 184 16.96 4.79 -3.90
C TRP A 184 17.25 3.41 -4.48
N GLN A 185 17.50 2.45 -3.61
CA GLN A 185 17.67 1.05 -3.97
C GLN A 185 16.46 0.25 -3.52
N MET A 186 15.96 -0.63 -4.40
CA MET A 186 14.86 -1.51 -4.09
C MET A 186 15.37 -2.77 -3.38
N VAL A 187 14.88 -3.00 -2.17
CA VAL A 187 15.14 -4.22 -1.41
C VAL A 187 13.83 -4.98 -1.28
N MET A 188 13.79 -6.23 -1.75
CA MET A 188 12.61 -7.08 -1.60
C MET A 188 12.71 -7.86 -0.30
N GLY A 189 11.64 -7.78 0.52
CA GLY A 189 11.44 -8.60 1.71
C GLY A 189 10.46 -9.73 1.41
N GLU A 190 10.80 -10.94 1.83
CA GLU A 190 9.95 -12.12 1.72
C GLU A 190 9.51 -12.53 3.13
N GLY A 191 8.22 -12.45 3.44
CA GLY A 191 7.72 -12.80 4.78
C GLY A 191 6.36 -12.19 5.07
N HIS A 192 6.28 -10.87 5.18
CA HIS A 192 5.00 -10.16 5.36
C HIS A 192 4.09 -10.32 4.14
N SER A 193 4.68 -10.28 2.96
CA SER A 193 4.06 -10.59 1.68
C SER A 193 5.12 -11.18 0.72
N PRO A 194 4.74 -11.72 -0.46
CA PRO A 194 5.66 -12.48 -1.32
C PRO A 194 6.89 -11.71 -1.82
N GLU A 195 6.74 -10.43 -2.16
CA GLU A 195 7.81 -9.58 -2.69
C GLU A 195 7.61 -8.12 -2.19
N HIS A 196 7.58 -7.93 -0.87
CA HIS A 196 7.41 -6.61 -0.26
C HIS A 196 8.55 -5.67 -0.66
N ALA A 197 8.23 -4.58 -1.34
CA ALA A 197 9.19 -3.60 -1.84
C ALA A 197 9.54 -2.58 -0.75
N CYS A 198 10.82 -2.51 -0.38
CA CYS A 198 11.38 -1.51 0.52
C CYS A 198 12.29 -0.57 -0.27
N LEU A 199 12.09 0.74 -0.11
CA LEU A 199 12.97 1.78 -0.66
C LEU A 199 14.06 2.09 0.38
N HIS A 200 15.33 1.89 -0.01
CA HIS A 200 16.51 2.11 0.84
C HIS A 200 17.42 3.19 0.27
#